data_bdf48a1adbc26ef888870a20c98dcc12
#
_entry.id   bdf48a1adbc26ef888870a20c98dcc12
#
_cell.length_a   1.000
_cell.length_b   1.000
_cell.length_c   1.000
_cell.angle_alpha   90.00
_cell.angle_beta   90.00
_cell.angle_gamma   90.00
#
_symmetry.space_group_name_H-M   'P 1'
#
loop_
_entity.id
_entity.type
_entity.pdbx_description
1 polymer ?
#
loop_
_entity_poly.entity_id
_entity_poly.type
_entity_poly.pdbx_seq_one_letter_code
_entity_poly.pdbx_strand_id
1 'polypeptide(L)'
;MYVTLYILVKEIILNNSEIKALQELASWRCEGKTHLKTKSLMCSGRKDGSDYDKSFEGHYMGIVGEFAVARELNGYFDVMPKLKGDKHSADIIVGKDGAIRISVKTTKYSPPILKLNSLNEIKDASHIALCHFNEPKVTIHWVKTKEKFMKNMYKKDFGYGERLCL
;
A
#
# COMPACT_ATOMS: atom_id res chain seq x y z
N MET A 1 -25.86 -8.24 1.60
CA MET A 1 -25.96 -6.81 1.97
C MET A 1 -24.63 -6.16 1.62
N TYR A 2 -24.58 -5.37 0.54
CA TYR A 2 -23.33 -4.71 0.13
C TYR A 2 -23.10 -3.48 1.00
N VAL A 3 -22.11 -3.54 1.88
CA VAL A 3 -21.67 -2.35 2.63
C VAL A 3 -20.90 -1.48 1.64
N THR A 4 -21.53 -0.43 1.16
CA THR A 4 -20.86 0.55 0.31
C THR A 4 -20.06 1.48 1.22
N LEU A 5 -18.78 1.17 1.40
CA LEU A 5 -17.84 2.05 2.08
C LEU A 5 -17.56 3.27 1.18
N TYR A 6 -18.18 4.41 1.51
CA TYR A 6 -17.77 5.71 0.98
C TYR A 6 -16.95 6.40 2.07
N ILE A 7 -15.65 6.47 1.89
CA ILE A 7 -14.85 7.38 2.70
C ILE A 7 -14.73 8.68 1.91
N LEU A 8 -15.27 9.74 2.47
CA LEU A 8 -14.88 11.10 2.12
C LEU A 8 -13.42 11.29 2.53
N VAL A 9 -12.74 12.22 1.89
CA VAL A 9 -11.34 12.55 2.21
C VAL A 9 -11.15 12.66 3.72
N LYS A 10 -10.24 11.87 4.27
CA LYS A 10 -9.95 11.81 5.70
C LYS A 10 -8.48 12.06 5.95
N GLU A 11 -8.18 13.00 6.84
CA GLU A 11 -6.81 13.28 7.28
C GLU A 11 -6.53 12.60 8.63
N ILE A 12 -5.38 11.96 8.72
CA ILE A 12 -4.87 11.30 9.91
C ILE A 12 -3.49 11.87 10.21
N ILE A 13 -3.33 12.42 11.40
CA ILE A 13 -2.05 12.90 11.88
C ILE A 13 -1.39 11.80 12.72
N LEU A 14 -0.20 11.43 12.35
CA LEU A 14 0.62 10.48 13.09
C LEU A 14 1.38 11.20 14.22
N ASN A 15 1.39 10.63 15.39
CA ASN A 15 2.26 11.09 16.47
C ASN A 15 3.68 10.50 16.34
N ASN A 16 4.64 11.05 17.08
CA ASN A 16 6.04 10.64 17.00
C ASN A 16 6.26 9.15 17.33
N SER A 17 5.48 8.59 18.26
CA SER A 17 5.58 7.17 18.62
C SER A 17 5.07 6.27 17.50
N GLU A 18 3.99 6.64 16.85
CA GLU A 18 3.45 5.94 15.67
C GLU A 18 4.45 5.99 14.51
N ILE A 19 5.01 7.16 14.22
CA ILE A 19 6.03 7.33 13.18
C ILE A 19 7.20 6.39 13.43
N LYS A 20 7.76 6.41 14.65
CA LYS A 20 8.87 5.55 15.02
C LYS A 20 8.55 4.06 14.88
N ALA A 21 7.41 3.63 15.38
CA ALA A 21 6.97 2.23 15.27
C ALA A 21 6.80 1.78 13.80
N LEU A 22 6.25 2.65 12.95
CA LEU A 22 6.07 2.36 11.53
C LEU A 22 7.40 2.34 10.77
N GLN A 23 8.37 3.16 11.15
CA GLN A 23 9.73 3.12 10.63
C GLN A 23 10.46 1.82 11.02
N GLU A 24 10.35 1.39 12.28
CA GLU A 24 10.91 0.11 12.75
C GLU A 24 10.28 -1.07 12.00
N LEU A 25 8.97 -1.06 11.79
CA LEU A 25 8.27 -2.08 11.02
C LEU A 25 8.74 -2.10 9.55
N ALA A 26 8.94 -0.93 8.94
CA ALA A 26 9.46 -0.81 7.58
C ALA A 26 10.87 -1.40 7.45
N SER A 27 11.76 -1.09 8.41
CA SER A 27 13.10 -1.67 8.48
C SER A 27 13.04 -3.19 8.57
N TRP A 28 12.24 -3.72 9.47
CA TRP A 28 12.05 -5.15 9.63
C TRP A 28 11.52 -5.84 8.35
N ARG A 29 10.55 -5.24 7.66
CA ARG A 29 10.07 -5.76 6.36
C ARG A 29 11.15 -5.73 5.29
N CYS A 30 12.03 -4.71 5.29
CA CYS A 30 13.18 -4.65 4.38
C CYS A 30 14.21 -5.75 4.70
N GLU A 31 14.59 -5.90 5.96
CA GLU A 31 15.56 -6.89 6.42
C GLU A 31 15.04 -8.31 6.19
N GLY A 32 13.80 -8.61 6.53
CA GLY A 32 13.17 -9.90 6.27
C GLY A 32 13.22 -10.30 4.81
N LYS A 33 13.07 -9.36 3.88
CA LYS A 33 13.24 -9.63 2.45
C LYS A 33 14.70 -9.90 2.06
N THR A 34 15.67 -9.29 2.70
CA THR A 34 17.09 -9.56 2.43
C THR A 34 17.55 -10.89 2.98
N HIS A 35 17.14 -11.28 4.17
CA HIS A 35 17.48 -12.59 4.77
C HIS A 35 16.80 -13.78 4.08
N LEU A 36 15.59 -13.60 3.59
CA LEU A 36 14.87 -14.61 2.81
C LEU A 36 15.34 -14.72 1.36
N LYS A 37 16.21 -13.83 0.92
CA LYS A 37 16.89 -13.87 -0.38
C LYS A 37 18.14 -14.73 -0.35
N THR A 38 18.00 -16.00 -0.02
CA THR A 38 18.94 -16.95 -0.57
C THR A 38 18.85 -16.90 -2.10
N LYS A 39 19.76 -16.15 -2.69
CA LYS A 39 20.22 -16.19 -4.08
C LYS A 39 19.42 -15.60 -5.24
N SER A 40 18.22 -15.11 -5.15
CA SER A 40 17.61 -14.68 -6.44
C SER A 40 16.59 -13.57 -6.42
N LEU A 41 16.64 -12.65 -5.48
CA LEU A 41 15.81 -11.48 -5.62
C LEU A 41 16.39 -10.28 -4.93
N MET A 42 17.10 -9.75 -5.66
CA MET A 42 17.11 -8.35 -6.04
C MET A 42 15.83 -7.61 -5.65
N CYS A 43 15.87 -6.81 -4.65
CA CYS A 43 15.48 -5.45 -4.93
C CYS A 43 16.31 -5.13 -6.18
N SER A 44 15.67 -5.18 -7.33
CA SER A 44 16.34 -5.08 -8.62
C SER A 44 17.10 -3.78 -8.65
N GLY A 45 18.38 -3.85 -8.56
CA GLY A 45 19.07 -2.69 -8.72
C GLY A 45 20.52 -2.71 -8.31
N ARG A 46 21.08 -1.76 -7.88
CA ARG A 46 22.47 -1.38 -7.95
C ARG A 46 23.23 -1.78 -6.69
N LYS A 47 24.50 -2.13 -6.85
CA LYS A 47 25.40 -2.58 -5.80
C LYS A 47 25.91 -1.46 -4.86
N ASP A 48 25.38 -0.24 -4.97
CA ASP A 48 25.92 0.96 -4.31
C ASP A 48 25.19 1.42 -3.03
N GLY A 49 24.33 0.56 -2.45
CA GLY A 49 23.59 0.91 -1.24
C GLY A 49 22.40 1.85 -1.44
N SER A 50 22.31 2.54 -2.58
CA SER A 50 21.20 3.48 -2.89
C SER A 50 19.84 2.79 -3.00
N ASP A 51 19.83 1.47 -3.13
CA ASP A 51 18.62 0.67 -3.28
C ASP A 51 17.95 0.35 -1.94
N TYR A 52 18.71 0.32 -0.83
CA TYR A 52 18.11 0.11 0.49
C TYR A 52 17.22 1.29 0.87
N ASP A 53 17.71 2.51 0.69
CA ASP A 53 16.96 3.72 1.05
C ASP A 53 15.66 3.85 0.26
N LYS A 54 15.72 3.58 -1.05
CA LYS A 54 14.51 3.57 -1.90
C LYS A 54 13.56 2.44 -1.56
N SER A 55 14.09 1.28 -1.21
CA SER A 55 13.29 0.15 -0.78
C SER A 55 12.64 0.43 0.57
N PHE A 56 13.39 0.99 1.52
CA PHE A 56 12.88 1.41 2.83
C PHE A 56 11.78 2.45 2.68
N GLU A 57 12.01 3.53 1.93
CA GLU A 57 11.01 4.58 1.69
C GLU A 57 9.72 4.00 1.10
N GLY A 58 9.83 3.12 0.12
CA GLY A 58 8.68 2.45 -0.48
C GLY A 58 7.91 1.58 0.51
N HIS A 59 8.60 0.82 1.37
CA HIS A 59 7.97 0.03 2.42
C HIS A 59 7.35 0.91 3.49
N TYR A 60 8.04 1.96 3.92
CA TYR A 60 7.54 2.89 4.92
C TYR A 60 6.25 3.57 4.46
N MET A 61 6.25 4.13 3.24
CA MET A 61 5.03 4.72 2.67
C MET A 61 3.87 3.72 2.60
N GLY A 62 4.12 2.49 2.16
CA GLY A 62 3.11 1.45 2.10
C GLY A 62 2.50 1.17 3.46
N ILE A 63 3.35 0.90 4.46
CA ILE A 63 2.93 0.61 5.84
C ILE A 63 2.15 1.78 6.47
N VAL A 64 2.60 3.01 6.23
CA VAL A 64 1.93 4.21 6.74
C VAL A 64 0.50 4.31 6.19
N GLY A 65 0.30 4.07 4.90
CA GLY A 65 -1.03 4.06 4.31
C GLY A 65 -1.89 2.90 4.81
N GLU A 66 -1.32 1.70 4.92
CA GLU A 66 -1.98 0.53 5.50
C GLU A 66 -2.46 0.83 6.93
N PHE A 67 -1.58 1.37 7.77
CA PHE A 67 -1.91 1.75 9.14
C PHE A 67 -3.05 2.78 9.20
N ALA A 68 -2.99 3.83 8.37
CA ALA A 68 -4.00 4.87 8.35
C ALA A 68 -5.38 4.33 7.96
N VAL A 69 -5.45 3.49 6.93
CA VAL A 69 -6.71 2.85 6.49
C VAL A 69 -7.22 1.87 7.54
N ALA A 70 -6.33 1.06 8.15
CA ALA A 70 -6.71 0.13 9.22
C ALA A 70 -7.29 0.86 10.42
N ARG A 71 -6.65 1.96 10.85
CA ARG A 71 -7.11 2.80 11.96
C ARG A 71 -8.49 3.40 11.69
N GLU A 72 -8.70 3.97 10.50
CA GLU A 72 -9.97 4.62 10.14
C GLU A 72 -11.12 3.62 10.02
N LEU A 73 -10.86 2.42 9.54
CA LEU A 73 -11.86 1.39 9.29
C LEU A 73 -11.98 0.36 10.42
N ASN A 74 -11.20 0.52 11.48
CA ASN A 74 -11.08 -0.48 12.55
C ASN A 74 -10.78 -1.88 11.98
N GLY A 75 -9.84 -1.91 11.04
CA GLY A 75 -9.43 -3.11 10.33
C GLY A 75 -8.11 -3.67 10.85
N TYR A 76 -7.78 -4.86 10.38
CA TYR A 76 -6.48 -5.52 10.64
C TYR A 76 -5.58 -5.33 9.43
N PHE A 77 -4.32 -4.95 9.66
CA PHE A 77 -3.29 -4.98 8.64
C PHE A 77 -2.20 -5.98 9.00
N ASP A 78 -1.65 -6.61 7.96
CA ASP A 78 -0.63 -7.63 8.13
C ASP A 78 0.73 -6.95 8.35
N VAL A 79 1.28 -7.14 9.54
CA VAL A 79 2.61 -6.62 9.91
C VAL A 79 3.75 -7.53 9.46
N MET A 80 3.45 -8.78 9.08
CA MET A 80 4.48 -9.75 8.71
C MET A 80 5.12 -9.44 7.35
N PRO A 81 6.43 -9.69 7.18
CA PRO A 81 7.05 -9.66 5.86
C PRO A 81 6.42 -10.72 4.96
N LYS A 82 5.84 -10.30 3.85
CA LYS A 82 5.26 -11.24 2.86
C LYS A 82 6.38 -12.03 2.18
N LEU A 83 6.35 -13.34 2.34
CA LEU A 83 7.25 -14.23 1.63
C LEU A 83 6.94 -14.24 0.13
N LYS A 84 7.95 -14.52 -0.69
CA LYS A 84 7.74 -14.73 -2.12
C LYS A 84 6.85 -15.96 -2.32
N GLY A 85 5.69 -15.75 -2.91
CA GLY A 85 4.69 -16.81 -3.09
C GLY A 85 3.44 -16.62 -2.24
N ASP A 86 3.47 -15.78 -1.21
CA ASP A 86 2.24 -15.34 -0.54
C ASP A 86 1.42 -14.49 -1.50
N LYS A 87 0.45 -15.13 -2.10
CA LYS A 87 -0.41 -14.55 -3.14
C LYS A 87 -1.55 -13.70 -2.57
N HIS A 88 -1.56 -13.48 -1.26
CA HIS A 88 -2.62 -12.69 -0.63
C HIS A 88 -2.34 -11.20 -0.79
N SER A 89 -3.11 -10.60 -1.66
CA SER A 89 -2.91 -9.23 -2.12
C SER A 89 -3.69 -8.18 -1.34
N ALA A 90 -4.44 -8.57 -0.31
CA ALA A 90 -5.13 -7.63 0.55
C ALA A 90 -4.19 -7.14 1.65
N ASP A 91 -4.06 -5.82 1.76
CA ASP A 91 -3.23 -5.19 2.78
C ASP A 91 -3.99 -5.02 4.09
N ILE A 92 -5.32 -4.83 4.00
CA ILE A 92 -6.22 -4.63 5.13
C ILE A 92 -7.41 -5.59 5.04
N ILE A 93 -7.80 -6.12 6.19
CA ILE A 93 -9.01 -6.93 6.35
C ILE A 93 -9.95 -6.23 7.33
N VAL A 94 -11.18 -6.00 6.92
CA VAL A 94 -12.22 -5.35 7.74
C VAL A 94 -13.42 -6.26 7.91
N GLY A 95 -13.98 -6.27 9.11
CA GLY A 95 -15.13 -7.10 9.48
C GLY A 95 -14.75 -8.46 10.06
N LYS A 96 -15.67 -9.02 10.86
CA LYS A 96 -15.44 -10.29 11.59
C LYS A 96 -15.20 -11.49 10.65
N ASP A 97 -15.82 -11.46 9.47
CA ASP A 97 -15.74 -12.57 8.51
C ASP A 97 -14.68 -12.33 7.43
N GLY A 98 -13.86 -11.28 7.56
CA GLY A 98 -12.87 -10.93 6.53
C GLY A 98 -13.47 -10.59 5.16
N ALA A 99 -14.76 -10.17 5.16
CA ALA A 99 -15.53 -9.95 3.94
C ALA A 99 -15.01 -8.79 3.10
N ILE A 100 -14.38 -7.79 3.75
CA ILE A 100 -13.83 -6.62 3.07
C ILE A 100 -12.31 -6.72 3.08
N ARG A 101 -11.74 -6.87 1.89
CA ARG A 101 -10.31 -6.97 1.64
C ARG A 101 -9.87 -5.75 0.86
N ILE A 102 -9.00 -4.93 1.44
CA ILE A 102 -8.59 -3.66 0.85
C ILE A 102 -7.13 -3.72 0.44
N SER A 103 -6.84 -3.36 -0.82
CA SER A 103 -5.47 -3.07 -1.25
C SER A 103 -5.23 -1.57 -1.12
N VAL A 104 -4.18 -1.20 -0.41
CA VAL A 104 -3.82 0.19 -0.15
C VAL A 104 -2.68 0.60 -1.07
N LYS A 105 -2.83 1.76 -1.70
CA LYS A 105 -1.78 2.39 -2.49
C LYS A 105 -1.49 3.77 -1.92
N THR A 106 -0.23 4.00 -1.59
CA THR A 106 0.22 5.26 -1.00
C THR A 106 1.16 5.98 -1.94
N THR A 107 0.99 7.27 -2.08
CA THR A 107 1.84 8.14 -2.90
C THR A 107 2.25 9.39 -2.13
N LYS A 108 3.39 9.97 -2.49
CA LYS A 108 3.83 11.29 -2.03
C LYS A 108 3.61 12.38 -3.08
N TYR A 109 3.13 12.02 -4.27
CA TYR A 109 2.91 12.98 -5.34
C TYR A 109 1.58 13.70 -5.19
N SER A 110 1.57 14.99 -5.54
CA SER A 110 0.38 15.82 -5.61
C SER A 110 0.20 16.33 -7.06
N PRO A 111 -0.98 16.18 -7.66
CA PRO A 111 -2.14 15.44 -7.15
C PRO A 111 -1.88 13.93 -7.02
N PRO A 112 -2.52 13.27 -6.06
CA PRO A 112 -2.34 11.83 -5.87
C PRO A 112 -2.96 11.04 -7.03
N ILE A 113 -2.14 10.22 -7.66
CA ILE A 113 -2.57 9.32 -8.72
C ILE A 113 -2.27 7.90 -8.29
N LEU A 114 -3.28 7.05 -8.31
CA LEU A 114 -3.08 5.62 -8.13
C LEU A 114 -2.45 5.04 -9.40
N LYS A 115 -1.36 4.29 -9.22
CA LYS A 115 -0.66 3.60 -10.31
C LYS A 115 -0.55 2.13 -9.99
N LEU A 116 -0.94 1.28 -10.93
CA LEU A 116 -0.74 -0.18 -10.85
C LEU A 116 0.12 -0.64 -12.04
N ASN A 117 1.05 -1.54 -11.78
CA ASN A 117 1.79 -2.21 -12.86
C ASN A 117 0.92 -3.26 -13.55
N SER A 118 0.05 -3.93 -12.79
CA SER A 118 -0.88 -4.92 -13.31
C SER A 118 -2.09 -5.09 -12.39
N LEU A 119 -3.16 -5.68 -12.91
CA LEU A 119 -4.36 -6.03 -12.12
C LEU A 119 -4.07 -7.14 -11.09
N ASN A 120 -2.97 -7.88 -11.24
CA ASN A 120 -2.58 -8.88 -10.25
C ASN A 120 -2.29 -8.28 -8.88
N GLU A 121 -1.88 -7.00 -8.82
CA GLU A 121 -1.63 -6.29 -7.56
C GLU A 121 -2.88 -6.11 -6.70
N ILE A 122 -4.06 -6.21 -7.28
CA ILE A 122 -5.35 -6.06 -6.61
C ILE A 122 -6.24 -7.30 -6.78
N LYS A 123 -5.64 -8.44 -7.14
CA LYS A 123 -6.40 -9.65 -7.54
C LYS A 123 -7.39 -10.08 -6.46
N ASP A 124 -6.95 -10.16 -5.22
CA ASP A 124 -7.73 -10.70 -4.09
C ASP A 124 -8.41 -9.59 -3.25
N ALA A 125 -8.26 -8.34 -3.66
CA ALA A 125 -8.92 -7.22 -3.01
C ALA A 125 -10.36 -7.05 -3.51
N SER A 126 -11.28 -6.75 -2.61
CA SER A 126 -12.64 -6.30 -2.91
C SER A 126 -12.73 -4.79 -3.05
N HIS A 127 -11.82 -4.07 -2.38
CA HIS A 127 -11.74 -2.61 -2.37
C HIS A 127 -10.28 -2.15 -2.58
N ILE A 128 -10.16 -0.91 -3.03
CA ILE A 128 -8.87 -0.26 -3.22
C ILE A 128 -8.92 1.09 -2.52
N ALA A 129 -7.86 1.43 -1.79
CA ALA A 129 -7.69 2.71 -1.13
C ALA A 129 -6.52 3.48 -1.76
N LEU A 130 -6.68 4.78 -1.93
CA LEU A 130 -5.61 5.71 -2.29
C LEU A 130 -5.32 6.64 -1.13
N CYS A 131 -4.06 6.62 -0.69
CA CYS A 131 -3.53 7.49 0.35
C CYS A 131 -2.45 8.41 -0.22
N HIS A 132 -2.40 9.63 0.31
CA HIS A 132 -1.30 10.55 0.12
C HIS A 132 -0.58 10.75 1.45
N PHE A 133 0.74 10.59 1.44
CA PHE A 133 1.56 10.73 2.62
C PHE A 133 2.48 11.95 2.50
N ASN A 134 2.35 12.85 3.45
CA ASN A 134 3.23 13.99 3.66
C ASN A 134 3.44 14.12 5.17
N GLU A 135 4.50 13.50 5.67
CA GLU A 135 4.78 13.36 7.09
C GLU A 135 4.60 14.67 7.87
N PRO A 136 3.88 14.67 9.00
CA PRO A 136 3.31 13.50 9.69
C PRO A 136 1.87 13.14 9.26
N LYS A 137 1.38 13.71 8.15
CA LYS A 137 -0.01 13.62 7.72
C LYS A 137 -0.21 12.54 6.65
N VAL A 138 -1.24 11.71 6.86
CA VAL A 138 -1.77 10.79 5.86
C VAL A 138 -3.16 11.24 5.47
N THR A 139 -3.40 11.44 4.18
CA THR A 139 -4.73 11.74 3.64
C THR A 139 -5.26 10.52 2.90
N ILE A 140 -6.34 9.92 3.39
CA ILE A 140 -7.09 8.91 2.65
C ILE A 140 -7.99 9.65 1.68
N HIS A 141 -7.69 9.59 0.38
CA HIS A 141 -8.47 10.30 -0.64
C HIS A 141 -9.78 9.60 -0.96
N TRP A 142 -9.74 8.29 -1.02
CA TRP A 142 -10.91 7.47 -1.25
C TRP A 142 -10.65 5.99 -0.96
N VAL A 143 -11.74 5.29 -0.66
CA VAL A 143 -11.82 3.83 -0.71
C VAL A 143 -12.95 3.50 -1.68
N LYS A 144 -12.66 2.72 -2.71
CA LYS A 144 -13.62 2.35 -3.77
C LYS A 144 -13.69 0.83 -3.90
N THR A 145 -14.86 0.33 -4.28
CA THR A 145 -14.95 -1.07 -4.68
C THR A 145 -14.08 -1.31 -5.92
N LYS A 146 -13.54 -2.51 -6.04
CA LYS A 146 -12.74 -2.91 -7.21
C LYS A 146 -13.51 -2.70 -8.52
N GLU A 147 -14.81 -2.96 -8.52
CA GLU A 147 -15.68 -2.74 -9.70
C GLU A 147 -15.70 -1.26 -10.13
N LYS A 148 -15.88 -0.33 -9.17
CA LYS A 148 -15.85 1.11 -9.46
C LYS A 148 -14.49 1.56 -9.96
N PHE A 149 -13.41 1.01 -9.38
CA PHE A 149 -12.06 1.27 -9.86
C PHE A 149 -11.90 0.81 -11.31
N MET A 150 -12.27 -0.43 -11.61
CA MET A 150 -12.14 -1.02 -12.94
C MET A 150 -12.90 -0.26 -14.03
N LYS A 151 -14.08 0.29 -13.70
CA LYS A 151 -14.88 1.09 -14.66
C LYS A 151 -14.25 2.43 -15.02
N ASN A 152 -13.44 3.01 -14.11
CA ASN A 152 -12.92 4.37 -14.26
C ASN A 152 -11.40 4.40 -14.50
N MET A 153 -10.75 3.24 -14.56
CA MET A 153 -9.32 3.18 -14.80
C MET A 153 -8.98 3.51 -16.25
N TYR A 154 -7.82 4.13 -16.44
CA TYR A 154 -7.24 4.40 -17.76
C TYR A 154 -5.77 3.99 -17.80
N LYS A 155 -5.24 3.83 -19.00
CA LYS A 155 -3.81 3.60 -19.21
C LYS A 155 -3.10 4.92 -19.46
N LYS A 156 -1.93 5.09 -18.84
CA LYS A 156 -1.06 6.24 -19.07
C LYS A 156 0.39 5.78 -19.12
N ASP A 157 1.11 6.25 -20.13
CA ASP A 157 2.56 6.12 -20.18
C ASP A 157 3.23 7.26 -19.42
N PHE A 158 4.16 6.91 -18.54
CA PHE A 158 4.94 7.83 -17.73
C PHE A 158 6.39 7.99 -18.21
N GLY A 159 6.70 7.52 -19.44
CA GLY A 159 8.05 7.52 -19.99
C GLY A 159 8.91 6.31 -19.56
N TYR A 160 8.37 5.46 -18.70
CA TYR A 160 8.97 4.19 -18.27
C TYR A 160 8.00 3.02 -18.40
N GLY A 161 7.04 3.16 -19.30
CA GLY A 161 6.00 2.18 -19.64
C GLY A 161 4.60 2.54 -19.16
N GLU A 162 3.61 1.87 -19.76
CA GLU A 162 2.20 2.06 -19.42
C GLU A 162 1.89 1.59 -18.00
N ARG A 163 1.04 2.35 -17.30
CA ARG A 163 0.47 2.01 -16.00
C ARG A 163 -1.05 2.17 -16.03
N LEU A 164 -1.72 1.36 -15.24
CA LEU A 164 -3.15 1.52 -14.97
C LEU A 164 -3.32 2.59 -13.89
N CYS A 165 -4.15 3.58 -14.16
CA CYS A 165 -4.32 4.76 -13.31
C CYS A 165 -5.76 5.03 -12.95
N LEU A 166 -5.96 5.76 -11.85
CA LEU A 166 -7.20 6.41 -11.46
C LEU A 166 -6.90 7.74 -10.80
#